data_b38922ba1ec420d61c3858178d2509cf
#
_entry.id   b38922ba1ec420d61c3858178d2509cf
#
_cell.length_a   1.000
_cell.length_b   1.000
_cell.length_c   1.000
_cell.angle_alpha   90.00
_cell.angle_beta   90.00
_cell.angle_gamma   90.00
#
_symmetry.space_group_name_H-M   'P 1'
#
loop_
_entity.id
_entity.type
_entity.pdbx_description
1 polymer ?
#
loop_
_entity_poly.entity_id
_entity_poly.type
_entity_poly.pdbx_seq_one_letter_code
_entity_poly.pdbx_strand_id
1 'polypeptide(L)'
;MSSAPEPFTHAIASRDGLFFANRYRFALVAEGQFFGLTLRGDELYCFEAGDQPWVPSRLGRIVRFRRSGDCVGERDILVEGLDNGCHQIDFFAGSCFVVDTYNQLILEYDSDWQLAATHQPVPPVRLGETGHDYFHINSFLGLGDSIFLLLHNGRLERPSEILEVDCAFRERRRIPLLERACHDVVRLEEGGFLVCNSLHGSLIDAHGTVVEIDALMTRGLSVGKDEIAVGSSLFGARPVRSLIPGFVTFLDRAYRKTARLHLPAAPTQIRRLDGVDLSLSCPAE
;
A
#
# COMPACT_ATOMS: atom_id res chain seq x y z
N MET A 1 28.08 -28.78 -2.27
CA MET A 1 27.44 -28.05 -3.37
C MET A 1 26.62 -26.96 -2.70
N SER A 2 26.95 -25.69 -2.88
CA SER A 2 26.12 -24.59 -2.38
C SER A 2 24.85 -24.55 -3.25
N SER A 3 23.68 -24.75 -2.65
CA SER A 3 22.41 -24.53 -3.35
C SER A 3 22.34 -23.07 -3.81
N ALA A 4 21.80 -22.83 -4.99
CA ALA A 4 21.52 -21.47 -5.42
C ALA A 4 20.66 -20.75 -4.35
N PRO A 5 20.88 -19.47 -4.11
CA PRO A 5 20.08 -18.74 -3.14
C PRO A 5 18.61 -18.74 -3.55
N GLU A 6 17.70 -18.88 -2.59
CA GLU A 6 16.26 -18.83 -2.86
C GLU A 6 15.89 -17.50 -3.54
N PRO A 7 15.00 -17.54 -4.56
CA PRO A 7 14.57 -16.33 -5.26
C PRO A 7 13.85 -15.36 -4.31
N PHE A 8 13.85 -14.09 -4.66
CA PHE A 8 13.02 -13.11 -3.96
C PHE A 8 11.54 -13.35 -4.28
N THR A 9 10.70 -13.20 -3.27
CA THR A 9 9.26 -13.46 -3.35
C THR A 9 8.41 -12.20 -3.23
N HIS A 10 8.98 -11.11 -2.73
CA HIS A 10 8.26 -9.86 -2.49
C HIS A 10 9.04 -8.64 -2.97
N ALA A 11 8.32 -7.65 -3.46
CA ALA A 11 8.77 -6.27 -3.63
C ALA A 11 8.26 -5.43 -2.47
N ILE A 12 9.10 -4.54 -1.95
CA ILE A 12 8.83 -3.70 -0.79
C ILE A 12 9.18 -2.27 -1.13
N ALA A 13 8.17 -1.41 -1.20
CA ALA A 13 8.36 0.03 -1.28
C ALA A 13 8.72 0.60 0.08
N SER A 14 9.63 1.56 0.11
CA SER A 14 10.00 2.30 1.30
C SER A 14 10.42 3.73 0.93
N ARG A 15 10.71 4.55 1.94
CA ARG A 15 11.22 5.91 1.71
C ARG A 15 12.68 5.97 1.30
N ASP A 16 13.42 4.86 1.41
CA ASP A 16 14.86 4.81 1.08
C ASP A 16 15.11 3.89 -0.12
N GLY A 17 14.05 3.38 -0.76
CA GLY A 17 14.19 2.59 -1.96
C GLY A 17 13.13 1.52 -2.13
N LEU A 18 13.25 0.84 -3.26
CA LEU A 18 12.54 -0.38 -3.61
C LEU A 18 13.44 -1.57 -3.28
N PHE A 19 12.93 -2.49 -2.48
CA PHE A 19 13.64 -3.69 -2.10
C PHE A 19 12.96 -4.93 -2.68
N PHE A 20 13.75 -5.92 -3.05
CA PHE A 20 13.29 -7.29 -3.19
C PHE A 20 13.67 -8.07 -1.94
N ALA A 21 12.78 -8.94 -1.49
CA ALA A 21 12.97 -9.71 -0.27
C ALA A 21 12.35 -11.11 -0.35
N ASN A 22 12.90 -12.00 0.47
CA ASN A 22 12.27 -13.25 0.88
C ASN A 22 12.42 -13.40 2.41
N ARG A 23 12.12 -14.55 2.97
CA ARG A 23 12.22 -14.81 4.41
C ARG A 23 13.63 -14.64 5.00
N TYR A 24 14.67 -14.67 4.19
CA TYR A 24 16.06 -14.80 4.62
C TYR A 24 16.94 -13.59 4.26
N ARG A 25 16.61 -12.91 3.16
CA ARG A 25 17.44 -11.85 2.62
C ARG A 25 16.64 -10.78 1.90
N PHE A 26 17.24 -9.63 1.73
CA PHE A 26 16.74 -8.55 0.88
C PHE A 26 17.87 -8.00 0.00
N ALA A 27 17.47 -7.27 -1.03
CA ALA A 27 18.35 -6.45 -1.86
C ALA A 27 17.67 -5.13 -2.17
N LEU A 28 18.41 -4.01 -2.10
CA LEU A 28 17.97 -2.73 -2.66
C LEU A 28 18.09 -2.83 -4.19
N VAL A 29 16.99 -2.65 -4.90
CA VAL A 29 16.94 -2.77 -6.38
C VAL A 29 16.75 -1.44 -7.08
N ALA A 30 16.23 -0.42 -6.39
CA ALA A 30 16.18 0.96 -6.87
C ALA A 30 16.17 1.95 -5.70
N GLU A 31 16.90 3.06 -5.83
CA GLU A 31 16.86 4.18 -4.88
C GLU A 31 15.67 5.09 -5.18
N GLY A 32 15.07 5.69 -4.15
CA GLY A 32 13.95 6.63 -4.27
C GLY A 32 13.04 6.61 -3.06
N GLN A 33 12.09 7.53 -3.00
CA GLN A 33 11.09 7.59 -1.94
C GLN A 33 9.76 6.99 -2.44
N PHE A 34 9.56 5.69 -2.23
CA PHE A 34 8.39 4.99 -2.76
C PHE A 34 7.31 4.79 -1.69
N PHE A 35 6.04 4.97 -2.08
CA PHE A 35 4.89 4.79 -1.21
C PHE A 35 3.92 3.75 -1.75
N GLY A 36 3.36 3.96 -2.92
CA GLY A 36 2.51 3.00 -3.60
C GLY A 36 3.35 2.06 -4.46
N LEU A 37 2.93 0.81 -4.53
CA LEU A 37 3.56 -0.22 -5.37
C LEU A 37 2.48 -1.16 -5.89
N THR A 38 2.48 -1.40 -7.20
CA THR A 38 1.68 -2.42 -7.85
C THR A 38 2.46 -3.12 -8.96
N LEU A 39 1.93 -4.24 -9.47
CA LEU A 39 2.58 -5.05 -10.50
C LEU A 39 1.64 -5.35 -11.65
N ARG A 40 2.21 -5.48 -12.85
CA ARG A 40 1.52 -6.00 -14.01
C ARG A 40 2.49 -6.84 -14.86
N GLY A 41 2.40 -8.16 -14.76
CA GLY A 41 3.41 -9.05 -15.32
C GLY A 41 4.79 -8.82 -14.68
N ASP A 42 5.81 -8.61 -15.50
CA ASP A 42 7.17 -8.32 -15.04
C ASP A 42 7.44 -6.82 -14.80
N GLU A 43 6.42 -6.00 -14.79
CA GLU A 43 6.56 -4.56 -14.56
C GLU A 43 6.09 -4.20 -13.15
N LEU A 44 6.93 -3.42 -12.46
CA LEU A 44 6.61 -2.81 -11.17
C LEU A 44 6.32 -1.33 -11.39
N TYR A 45 5.24 -0.86 -10.81
CA TYR A 45 4.82 0.53 -10.87
C TYR A 45 4.81 1.10 -9.46
N CYS A 46 5.49 2.24 -9.29
CA CYS A 46 5.61 2.88 -7.98
C CYS A 46 5.14 4.32 -8.03
N PHE A 47 4.44 4.78 -7.00
CA PHE A 47 4.38 6.19 -6.71
C PHE A 47 5.68 6.59 -6.01
N GLU A 48 6.39 7.55 -6.60
CA GLU A 48 7.62 8.12 -6.05
C GLU A 48 7.39 9.56 -5.64
N ALA A 49 7.67 9.88 -4.38
CA ALA A 49 7.66 11.25 -3.89
C ALA A 49 8.94 11.97 -4.33
N GLY A 50 8.81 13.13 -4.97
CA GLY A 50 9.95 13.94 -5.44
C GLY A 50 10.54 14.85 -4.35
N ASP A 51 9.91 14.94 -3.19
CA ASP A 51 10.33 15.71 -2.02
C ASP A 51 9.86 15.01 -0.76
N GLN A 52 10.13 15.57 0.40
CA GLN A 52 9.65 15.05 1.67
C GLN A 52 8.12 14.93 1.65
N PRO A 53 7.55 13.76 1.95
CA PRO A 53 6.11 13.48 1.72
C PRO A 53 5.15 14.40 2.47
N TRP A 54 5.62 15.07 3.52
CA TRP A 54 4.81 16.03 4.30
C TRP A 54 4.92 17.48 3.81
N VAL A 55 5.77 17.75 2.81
CA VAL A 55 5.90 19.07 2.19
C VAL A 55 4.92 19.11 1.03
N PRO A 56 3.94 20.03 1.04
CA PRO A 56 3.04 20.20 -0.09
C PRO A 56 3.84 20.60 -1.33
N SER A 57 3.89 19.71 -2.31
CA SER A 57 4.54 19.95 -3.58
C SER A 57 3.87 19.11 -4.67
N ARG A 58 4.13 19.42 -5.92
CA ARG A 58 3.68 18.65 -7.08
C ARG A 58 4.85 17.96 -7.79
N LEU A 59 5.75 17.41 -7.00
CA LEU A 59 6.94 16.69 -7.47
C LEU A 59 6.76 15.17 -7.45
N GLY A 60 5.59 14.69 -7.02
CA GLY A 60 5.25 13.27 -7.07
C GLY A 60 5.12 12.77 -8.50
N ARG A 61 5.46 11.53 -8.72
CA ARG A 61 5.45 10.90 -10.04
C ARG A 61 5.10 9.40 -9.96
N ILE A 62 4.61 8.85 -11.08
CA ILE A 62 4.52 7.41 -11.28
C ILE A 62 5.73 6.98 -12.09
N VAL A 63 6.43 5.98 -11.57
CA VAL A 63 7.59 5.39 -12.22
C VAL A 63 7.37 3.90 -12.47
N ARG A 64 7.97 3.40 -13.54
CA ARG A 64 7.94 2.00 -13.90
C ARG A 64 9.35 1.42 -13.90
N PHE A 65 9.47 0.19 -13.44
CA PHE A 65 10.66 -0.65 -13.56
C PHE A 65 10.29 -1.97 -14.21
N ARG A 66 11.09 -2.44 -15.14
CA ARG A 66 10.96 -3.80 -15.67
C ARG A 66 11.81 -4.75 -14.84
N ARG A 67 11.20 -5.79 -14.28
CA ARG A 67 11.90 -6.84 -13.54
C ARG A 67 12.61 -7.81 -14.49
N SER A 68 13.81 -8.22 -14.11
CA SER A 68 14.57 -9.27 -14.75
C SER A 68 15.25 -10.12 -13.67
N GLY A 69 14.61 -11.23 -13.28
CA GLY A 69 15.07 -12.06 -12.16
C GLY A 69 15.08 -11.27 -10.84
N ASP A 70 16.24 -11.20 -10.22
CA ASP A 70 16.48 -10.52 -8.93
C ASP A 70 16.86 -9.03 -9.07
N CYS A 71 16.72 -8.45 -10.27
CA CYS A 71 17.07 -7.06 -10.57
C CYS A 71 15.90 -6.32 -11.23
N VAL A 72 16.01 -4.99 -11.28
CA VAL A 72 15.16 -4.13 -12.08
C VAL A 72 16.00 -3.35 -13.10
N GLY A 73 15.38 -3.02 -14.25
CA GLY A 73 15.96 -2.16 -15.28
C GLY A 73 15.94 -0.69 -14.92
N GLU A 74 16.18 0.15 -15.91
CA GLU A 74 16.11 1.61 -15.78
C GLU A 74 14.71 2.07 -15.38
N ARG A 75 14.65 3.24 -14.76
CA ARG A 75 13.44 3.91 -14.34
C ARG A 75 12.81 4.65 -15.51
N ASP A 76 11.59 4.28 -15.85
CA ASP A 76 10.75 5.06 -16.78
C ASP A 76 9.80 5.93 -15.95
N ILE A 77 9.74 7.23 -16.26
CA ILE A 77 8.77 8.15 -15.66
C ILE A 77 7.55 8.18 -16.57
N LEU A 78 6.38 7.81 -16.03
CA LEU A 78 5.13 7.70 -16.77
C LEU A 78 4.21 8.92 -16.56
N VAL A 79 4.17 9.44 -15.33
CA VAL A 79 3.38 10.62 -14.93
C VAL A 79 4.21 11.48 -14.00
N GLU A 80 4.15 12.79 -14.17
CA GLU A 80 4.75 13.79 -13.29
C GLU A 80 3.71 14.80 -12.79
N GLY A 81 4.07 15.58 -11.79
CA GLY A 81 3.24 16.67 -11.29
C GLY A 81 2.13 16.22 -10.35
N LEU A 82 2.22 15.01 -9.77
CA LEU A 82 1.33 14.54 -8.73
C LEU A 82 1.59 15.24 -7.39
N ASP A 83 0.55 15.33 -6.55
CA ASP A 83 0.76 15.73 -5.16
C ASP A 83 1.72 14.76 -4.48
N ASN A 84 2.67 15.30 -3.73
CA ASN A 84 3.72 14.50 -3.09
C ASN A 84 3.21 13.60 -1.98
N GLY A 85 1.97 13.75 -1.58
CA GLY A 85 1.29 12.98 -0.54
C GLY A 85 0.47 11.79 -1.03
N CYS A 86 0.56 11.39 -2.31
CA CYS A 86 -0.10 10.18 -2.78
C CYS A 86 0.42 8.94 -2.03
N HIS A 87 -0.45 7.96 -1.76
CA HIS A 87 -0.10 6.82 -0.91
C HIS A 87 -0.06 5.50 -1.66
N GLN A 88 -1.05 5.18 -2.45
CA GLN A 88 -1.15 3.89 -3.14
C GLN A 88 -1.45 4.09 -4.61
N ILE A 89 -0.98 3.17 -5.41
CA ILE A 89 -1.37 2.99 -6.80
C ILE A 89 -1.79 1.54 -7.02
N ASP A 90 -2.78 1.32 -7.89
CA ASP A 90 -3.13 -0.04 -8.32
C ASP A 90 -3.83 -0.02 -9.68
N PHE A 91 -3.80 -1.16 -10.37
CA PHE A 91 -4.53 -1.36 -11.62
C PHE A 91 -5.88 -2.01 -11.36
N PHE A 92 -6.93 -1.48 -11.97
CA PHE A 92 -8.26 -2.06 -11.93
C PHE A 92 -9.03 -1.74 -13.21
N ALA A 93 -9.75 -2.70 -13.78
CA ALA A 93 -10.59 -2.53 -14.97
C ALA A 93 -9.90 -1.83 -16.16
N GLY A 94 -8.59 -2.05 -16.33
CA GLY A 94 -7.81 -1.49 -17.44
C GLY A 94 -7.13 -0.16 -17.16
N SER A 95 -7.52 0.57 -16.12
CA SER A 95 -6.96 1.85 -15.70
C SER A 95 -5.98 1.70 -14.53
N CYS A 96 -5.10 2.68 -14.33
CA CYS A 96 -4.27 2.83 -13.14
C CYS A 96 -4.89 3.87 -12.21
N PHE A 97 -5.14 3.50 -10.97
CA PHE A 97 -5.71 4.39 -9.96
C PHE A 97 -4.65 4.83 -8.97
N VAL A 98 -4.65 6.13 -8.64
CA VAL A 98 -3.73 6.74 -7.67
C VAL A 98 -4.53 7.34 -6.53
N VAL A 99 -4.20 6.96 -5.31
CA VAL A 99 -4.80 7.53 -4.10
C VAL A 99 -4.08 8.83 -3.74
N ASP A 100 -4.69 9.95 -4.09
CA ASP A 100 -4.23 11.29 -3.68
C ASP A 100 -4.78 11.61 -2.28
N THR A 101 -4.08 11.10 -1.30
CA THR A 101 -4.50 11.13 0.10
C THR A 101 -4.68 12.53 0.64
N TYR A 102 -3.82 13.48 0.26
CA TYR A 102 -3.87 14.83 0.82
C TYR A 102 -5.04 15.66 0.29
N ASN A 103 -5.50 15.36 -0.91
CA ASN A 103 -6.65 16.00 -1.53
C ASN A 103 -7.94 15.17 -1.42
N GLN A 104 -7.86 13.94 -0.86
CA GLN A 104 -8.98 12.97 -0.75
C GLN A 104 -9.59 12.64 -2.11
N LEU A 105 -8.75 12.47 -3.12
CA LEU A 105 -9.13 12.15 -4.49
C LEU A 105 -8.59 10.79 -4.90
N ILE A 106 -9.25 10.20 -5.89
CA ILE A 106 -8.72 9.06 -6.64
C ILE A 106 -8.53 9.54 -8.08
N LEU A 107 -7.29 9.49 -8.55
CA LEU A 107 -6.94 9.85 -9.92
C LEU A 107 -6.94 8.58 -10.76
N GLU A 108 -7.59 8.61 -11.92
CA GLU A 108 -7.66 7.51 -12.87
C GLU A 108 -6.85 7.86 -14.11
N TYR A 109 -5.88 7.01 -14.45
CA TYR A 109 -5.06 7.11 -15.66
C TYR A 109 -5.40 5.97 -16.61
N ASP A 110 -5.51 6.28 -17.89
CA ASP A 110 -5.72 5.31 -18.97
C ASP A 110 -4.42 4.54 -19.33
N SER A 111 -4.50 3.69 -20.36
CA SER A 111 -3.35 2.89 -20.84
C SER A 111 -2.21 3.73 -21.40
N ASP A 112 -2.48 4.97 -21.83
CA ASP A 112 -1.51 5.92 -22.37
C ASP A 112 -1.00 6.89 -21.30
N TRP A 113 -1.32 6.64 -20.04
CA TRP A 113 -0.96 7.44 -18.86
C TRP A 113 -1.49 8.87 -18.90
N GLN A 114 -2.63 9.07 -19.60
CA GLN A 114 -3.35 10.33 -19.57
C GLN A 114 -4.37 10.30 -18.42
N LEU A 115 -4.54 11.43 -17.72
CA LEU A 115 -5.55 11.55 -16.68
C LEU A 115 -6.94 11.46 -17.32
N ALA A 116 -7.59 10.30 -17.16
CA ALA A 116 -8.92 10.03 -17.69
C ALA A 116 -10.03 10.61 -16.81
N ALA A 117 -9.89 10.51 -15.49
CA ALA A 117 -10.87 11.03 -14.54
C ALA A 117 -10.24 11.38 -13.17
N THR A 118 -10.95 12.23 -12.43
CA THR A 118 -10.69 12.50 -11.01
C THR A 118 -11.97 12.23 -10.24
N HIS A 119 -11.90 11.27 -9.33
CA HIS A 119 -13.04 10.85 -8.52
C HIS A 119 -12.93 11.40 -7.10
N GLN A 120 -14.07 11.76 -6.55
CA GLN A 120 -14.20 12.38 -5.23
C GLN A 120 -15.16 11.57 -4.36
N PRO A 121 -14.69 10.44 -3.79
CA PRO A 121 -15.55 9.52 -3.04
C PRO A 121 -15.99 10.04 -1.67
N VAL A 122 -15.33 11.08 -1.16
CA VAL A 122 -15.61 11.74 0.12
C VAL A 122 -15.53 13.27 -0.05
N PRO A 123 -16.04 14.10 0.89
CA PRO A 123 -15.97 15.55 0.79
C PRO A 123 -14.55 16.07 0.51
N PRO A 124 -14.40 17.15 -0.27
CA PRO A 124 -13.12 17.71 -0.70
C PRO A 124 -12.47 18.55 0.41
N VAL A 125 -11.86 17.89 1.35
CA VAL A 125 -11.08 18.54 2.41
C VAL A 125 -9.62 18.22 2.22
N ARG A 126 -8.79 19.24 2.08
CA ARG A 126 -7.35 19.10 1.94
C ARG A 126 -6.66 18.96 3.31
N LEU A 127 -5.59 18.18 3.36
CA LEU A 127 -4.75 18.10 4.55
C LEU A 127 -4.23 19.49 4.97
N GLY A 128 -4.53 19.88 6.21
CA GLY A 128 -4.16 21.19 6.76
C GLY A 128 -5.26 22.24 6.74
N GLU A 129 -6.35 22.04 6.00
CA GLU A 129 -7.55 22.84 6.12
C GLU A 129 -8.28 22.51 7.42
N THR A 130 -8.90 23.52 8.02
CA THR A 130 -9.72 23.35 9.23
C THR A 130 -11.05 22.74 8.84
N GLY A 131 -11.27 21.46 9.16
CA GLY A 131 -12.51 20.75 8.87
C GLY A 131 -12.54 19.40 9.55
N HIS A 132 -13.76 18.96 9.89
CA HIS A 132 -13.99 17.69 10.55
C HIS A 132 -14.04 16.49 9.59
N ASP A 133 -13.82 16.69 8.28
CA ASP A 133 -14.09 15.70 7.24
C ASP A 133 -12.83 15.21 6.51
N TYR A 134 -11.64 15.34 7.11
CA TYR A 134 -10.43 14.78 6.54
C TYR A 134 -10.29 13.31 6.93
N PHE A 135 -10.79 12.42 6.07
CA PHE A 135 -10.83 10.97 6.29
C PHE A 135 -9.47 10.29 6.08
N HIS A 136 -8.58 10.91 5.33
CA HIS A 136 -7.28 10.34 4.98
C HIS A 136 -7.43 9.01 4.25
N ILE A 137 -7.94 9.02 3.02
CA ILE A 137 -7.98 7.84 2.16
C ILE A 137 -6.54 7.37 1.95
N ASN A 138 -6.22 6.13 2.30
CA ASN A 138 -4.84 5.65 2.21
C ASN A 138 -4.69 4.32 1.46
N SER A 139 -5.78 3.62 1.16
CA SER A 139 -5.73 2.36 0.42
C SER A 139 -6.90 2.23 -0.54
N PHE A 140 -6.64 1.51 -1.62
CA PHE A 140 -7.56 1.22 -2.72
C PHE A 140 -7.49 -0.28 -3.04
N LEU A 141 -8.63 -0.91 -3.23
CA LEU A 141 -8.73 -2.29 -3.69
C LEU A 141 -9.96 -2.44 -4.58
N GLY A 142 -9.77 -2.70 -5.87
CA GLY A 142 -10.85 -2.98 -6.83
C GLY A 142 -11.11 -4.48 -6.93
N LEU A 143 -12.36 -4.92 -6.76
CA LEU A 143 -12.76 -6.34 -6.86
C LEU A 143 -14.12 -6.47 -7.55
N GLY A 144 -14.15 -7.20 -8.65
CA GLY A 144 -15.38 -7.41 -9.39
C GLY A 144 -15.96 -6.09 -9.92
N ASP A 145 -17.10 -5.67 -9.40
CA ASP A 145 -17.79 -4.42 -9.72
C ASP A 145 -17.74 -3.38 -8.59
N SER A 146 -16.93 -3.63 -7.57
CA SER A 146 -16.79 -2.81 -6.37
C SER A 146 -15.37 -2.32 -6.18
N ILE A 147 -15.23 -1.14 -5.61
CA ILE A 147 -13.98 -0.56 -5.16
C ILE A 147 -14.08 -0.34 -3.64
N PHE A 148 -13.06 -0.74 -2.92
CA PHE A 148 -12.94 -0.61 -1.47
C PHE A 148 -11.85 0.39 -1.15
N LEU A 149 -12.21 1.46 -0.44
CA LEU A 149 -11.32 2.54 -0.02
C LEU A 149 -11.17 2.49 1.50
N LEU A 150 -9.95 2.46 2.00
CA LEU A 150 -9.73 2.54 3.44
C LEU A 150 -9.64 4.00 3.90
N LEU A 151 -10.58 4.39 4.74
CA LEU A 151 -10.63 5.68 5.41
C LEU A 151 -9.93 5.54 6.77
N HIS A 152 -8.74 6.13 6.88
CA HIS A 152 -7.88 6.01 8.05
C HIS A 152 -8.48 6.64 9.32
N ASN A 153 -9.20 7.76 9.19
CA ASN A 153 -9.92 8.48 10.25
C ASN A 153 -9.08 8.92 11.47
N GLY A 154 -7.75 8.73 11.44
CA GLY A 154 -6.90 8.96 12.61
C GLY A 154 -6.93 10.40 13.16
N ARG A 155 -7.18 11.40 12.31
CA ARG A 155 -7.34 12.80 12.74
C ARG A 155 -8.73 13.11 13.27
N LEU A 156 -9.72 12.29 12.88
CA LEU A 156 -11.10 12.44 13.34
C LEU A 156 -11.33 11.76 14.70
N GLU A 157 -10.30 11.08 15.22
CA GLU A 157 -10.34 10.36 16.49
C GLU A 157 -11.46 9.31 16.57
N ARG A 158 -11.86 8.78 15.41
CA ARG A 158 -12.89 7.74 15.28
C ARG A 158 -12.31 6.51 14.57
N PRO A 159 -12.96 5.33 14.69
CA PRO A 159 -12.55 4.13 13.99
C PRO A 159 -12.39 4.33 12.49
N SER A 160 -11.45 3.62 11.89
CA SER A 160 -11.30 3.53 10.44
C SER A 160 -12.52 2.85 9.82
N GLU A 161 -12.76 3.10 8.56
CA GLU A 161 -13.89 2.54 7.81
C GLU A 161 -13.39 2.05 6.45
N ILE A 162 -13.97 0.97 5.96
CA ILE A 162 -13.85 0.59 4.56
C ILE A 162 -15.08 1.13 3.84
N LEU A 163 -14.87 2.07 2.93
CA LEU A 163 -15.89 2.62 2.05
C LEU A 163 -15.98 1.78 0.79
N GLU A 164 -17.10 1.07 0.60
CA GLU A 164 -17.40 0.39 -0.64
C GLU A 164 -18.14 1.35 -1.59
N VAL A 165 -17.59 1.50 -2.80
CA VAL A 165 -18.18 2.27 -3.89
C VAL A 165 -18.34 1.40 -5.13
N ASP A 166 -19.22 1.79 -6.06
CA ASP A 166 -19.29 1.19 -7.39
C ASP A 166 -18.16 1.74 -8.31
N CYS A 167 -18.06 1.23 -9.54
CA CYS A 167 -17.06 1.69 -10.51
C CYS A 167 -17.25 3.17 -10.95
N ALA A 168 -18.36 3.81 -10.60
CA ALA A 168 -18.59 5.24 -10.77
C ALA A 168 -18.32 6.04 -9.48
N PHE A 169 -17.67 5.42 -8.50
CA PHE A 169 -17.35 5.97 -7.18
C PHE A 169 -18.55 6.45 -6.37
N ARG A 170 -19.76 5.90 -6.62
CA ARG A 170 -20.94 6.15 -5.79
C ARG A 170 -20.92 5.22 -4.59
N GLU A 171 -21.10 5.78 -3.39
CA GLU A 171 -21.13 5.02 -2.14
C GLU A 171 -22.20 3.93 -2.16
N ARG A 172 -21.82 2.69 -1.85
CA ARG A 172 -22.70 1.55 -1.63
C ARG A 172 -22.94 1.33 -0.14
N ARG A 173 -21.85 1.26 0.64
CA ARG A 173 -21.92 1.08 2.10
C ARG A 173 -20.59 1.46 2.76
N ARG A 174 -20.64 1.61 4.07
CA ARG A 174 -19.48 1.74 4.96
C ARG A 174 -19.41 0.55 5.89
N ILE A 175 -18.23 -0.01 6.05
CA ILE A 175 -17.93 -1.11 6.95
C ILE A 175 -17.03 -0.54 8.04
N PRO A 176 -17.54 -0.32 9.26
CA PRO A 176 -16.73 0.19 10.35
C PRO A 176 -15.72 -0.87 10.79
N LEU A 177 -14.52 -0.42 11.14
CA LEU A 177 -13.52 -1.21 11.83
C LEU A 177 -13.55 -0.87 13.33
N LEU A 178 -12.92 -1.69 14.17
CA LEU A 178 -12.88 -1.45 15.60
C LEU A 178 -11.79 -0.46 16.00
N GLU A 179 -10.80 -0.26 15.12
CA GLU A 179 -9.59 0.52 15.38
C GLU A 179 -9.47 1.70 14.41
N ARG A 180 -8.70 2.70 14.82
CA ARG A 180 -8.38 3.87 14.00
C ARG A 180 -6.99 3.79 13.41
N ALA A 181 -6.73 4.65 12.43
CA ALA A 181 -5.41 4.77 11.79
C ALA A 181 -4.92 3.48 11.10
N CYS A 182 -5.87 2.71 10.57
CA CYS A 182 -5.57 1.49 9.82
C CYS A 182 -4.97 1.80 8.45
N HIS A 183 -4.14 0.89 7.95
CA HIS A 183 -3.55 0.91 6.62
C HIS A 183 -3.76 -0.43 5.92
N ASP A 184 -3.65 -0.41 4.61
CA ASP A 184 -3.81 -1.56 3.73
C ASP A 184 -5.17 -2.26 3.91
N VAL A 185 -5.78 -2.64 2.82
CA VAL A 185 -7.03 -3.41 2.82
C VAL A 185 -6.87 -4.59 1.88
N VAL A 186 -7.17 -5.77 2.38
CA VAL A 186 -7.14 -7.02 1.61
C VAL A 186 -8.44 -7.75 1.80
N ARG A 187 -9.05 -8.22 0.72
CA ARG A 187 -10.23 -9.09 0.76
C ARG A 187 -9.77 -10.54 0.90
N LEU A 188 -10.26 -11.22 1.92
CA LEU A 188 -9.98 -12.65 2.11
C LEU A 188 -10.91 -13.51 1.24
N GLU A 189 -10.42 -14.66 0.79
CA GLU A 189 -11.19 -15.61 -0.04
C GLU A 189 -12.43 -16.15 0.67
N GLU A 190 -12.32 -16.39 1.97
CA GLU A 190 -13.44 -16.81 2.84
C GLU A 190 -14.44 -15.70 3.15
N GLY A 191 -14.18 -14.50 2.67
CA GLY A 191 -14.94 -13.29 2.95
C GLY A 191 -14.32 -12.46 4.07
N GLY A 192 -14.87 -11.24 4.29
CA GLY A 192 -14.28 -10.27 5.22
C GLY A 192 -13.07 -9.55 4.66
N PHE A 193 -12.46 -8.70 5.48
CA PHE A 193 -11.29 -7.91 5.15
C PHE A 193 -10.23 -8.07 6.21
N LEU A 194 -8.97 -8.05 5.79
CA LEU A 194 -7.81 -7.98 6.66
C LEU A 194 -7.14 -6.62 6.45
N VAL A 195 -6.80 -5.94 7.54
CA VAL A 195 -6.16 -4.62 7.53
C VAL A 195 -5.03 -4.54 8.57
N CYS A 196 -4.06 -3.67 8.31
CA CYS A 196 -3.03 -3.33 9.29
C CYS A 196 -3.59 -2.37 10.34
N ASN A 197 -3.64 -2.79 11.61
CA ASN A 197 -3.88 -1.91 12.75
C ASN A 197 -2.57 -1.23 13.15
N SER A 198 -2.28 -0.11 12.51
CA SER A 198 -0.96 0.51 12.58
C SER A 198 -0.58 1.03 13.96
N LEU A 199 -1.53 1.45 14.78
CA LEU A 199 -1.23 1.97 16.12
C LEU A 199 -0.89 0.86 17.12
N HIS A 200 -1.40 -0.35 16.90
CA HIS A 200 -1.26 -1.46 17.85
C HIS A 200 -0.37 -2.59 17.33
N GLY A 201 0.17 -2.47 16.11
CA GLY A 201 1.10 -3.46 15.56
C GLY A 201 0.47 -4.83 15.30
N SER A 202 -0.79 -4.85 14.88
CA SER A 202 -1.55 -6.09 14.66
C SER A 202 -2.20 -6.12 13.28
N LEU A 203 -2.72 -7.26 12.88
CA LEU A 203 -3.72 -7.39 11.82
C LEU A 203 -5.09 -7.57 12.47
N ILE A 204 -6.06 -6.88 11.91
CA ILE A 204 -7.46 -6.95 12.37
C ILE A 204 -8.40 -7.24 11.20
N ASP A 205 -9.55 -7.78 11.53
CA ASP A 205 -10.73 -7.85 10.66
C ASP A 205 -11.89 -7.03 11.26
N ALA A 206 -13.11 -7.24 10.78
CA ALA A 206 -14.30 -6.57 11.31
C ALA A 206 -14.68 -7.03 12.74
N HIS A 207 -14.10 -8.12 13.25
CA HIS A 207 -14.41 -8.70 14.56
C HIS A 207 -13.33 -8.37 15.60
N GLY A 208 -12.18 -7.87 15.20
CA GLY A 208 -11.09 -7.46 16.08
C GLY A 208 -9.71 -7.97 15.67
N THR A 209 -8.82 -8.10 16.64
CA THR A 209 -7.44 -8.55 16.38
C THR A 209 -7.43 -10.02 15.96
N VAL A 210 -6.88 -10.26 14.77
CA VAL A 210 -6.63 -11.61 14.23
C VAL A 210 -5.27 -12.12 14.73
N VAL A 211 -4.24 -11.25 14.65
CA VAL A 211 -2.88 -11.61 15.08
C VAL A 211 -2.07 -10.36 15.48
N GLU A 212 -1.35 -10.49 16.59
CA GLU A 212 -0.33 -9.50 16.99
C GLU A 212 0.95 -9.71 16.19
N ILE A 213 1.40 -8.67 15.49
CA ILE A 213 2.62 -8.71 14.68
C ILE A 213 3.82 -8.25 15.50
N ASP A 214 3.73 -7.05 16.09
CA ASP A 214 4.82 -6.39 16.78
C ASP A 214 4.29 -5.34 17.75
N ALA A 215 5.13 -4.80 18.62
CA ALA A 215 4.86 -3.55 19.36
C ALA A 215 5.10 -2.30 18.50
N LEU A 216 5.32 -2.46 17.19
CA LEU A 216 5.65 -1.43 16.23
C LEU A 216 4.45 -1.14 15.32
N MET A 217 4.47 0.02 14.65
CA MET A 217 3.48 0.39 13.66
C MET A 217 3.50 -0.59 12.48
N THR A 218 2.36 -1.22 12.14
CA THR A 218 2.22 -2.08 10.96
C THR A 218 1.82 -1.26 9.73
N ARG A 219 2.46 -1.55 8.59
CA ARG A 219 2.17 -0.97 7.29
C ARG A 219 2.81 -1.78 6.17
N GLY A 220 2.09 -1.95 5.05
CA GLY A 220 2.47 -2.83 3.96
C GLY A 220 2.00 -4.27 4.25
N LEU A 221 1.02 -4.73 3.49
CA LEU A 221 0.40 -6.04 3.63
C LEU A 221 0.30 -6.71 2.27
N SER A 222 0.83 -7.93 2.19
CA SER A 222 0.67 -8.82 1.05
C SER A 222 0.15 -10.17 1.54
N VAL A 223 -0.89 -10.70 0.89
CA VAL A 223 -1.54 -11.96 1.26
C VAL A 223 -1.55 -12.90 0.06
N GLY A 224 -0.66 -13.88 0.09
CA GLY A 224 -0.58 -14.94 -0.89
C GLY A 224 -1.39 -16.18 -0.50
N LYS A 225 -1.31 -17.25 -1.29
CA LYS A 225 -1.99 -18.53 -1.00
C LYS A 225 -1.47 -19.21 0.25
N ASP A 226 -0.19 -19.12 0.51
CA ASP A 226 0.56 -19.87 1.53
C ASP A 226 1.25 -18.98 2.57
N GLU A 227 1.37 -17.68 2.28
CA GLU A 227 2.14 -16.76 3.10
C GLU A 227 1.49 -15.38 3.15
N ILE A 228 1.61 -14.75 4.30
CA ILE A 228 1.27 -13.34 4.52
C ILE A 228 2.57 -12.61 4.89
N ALA A 229 2.83 -11.47 4.26
CA ALA A 229 3.95 -10.59 4.59
C ALA A 229 3.43 -9.26 5.13
N VAL A 230 3.90 -8.87 6.33
CA VAL A 230 3.48 -7.65 7.02
C VAL A 230 4.69 -6.81 7.35
N GLY A 231 4.67 -5.56 6.90
CA GLY A 231 5.68 -4.58 7.26
C GLY A 231 5.43 -3.98 8.64
N SER A 232 6.51 -3.67 9.37
CA SER A 232 6.42 -2.92 10.62
C SER A 232 7.62 -2.00 10.81
N SER A 233 7.44 -0.90 11.57
CA SER A 233 8.49 0.04 11.92
C SER A 233 8.13 0.84 13.17
N LEU A 234 9.12 1.44 13.82
CA LEU A 234 8.84 2.41 14.88
C LEU A 234 8.03 3.59 14.35
N PHE A 235 7.10 4.06 15.16
CA PHE A 235 6.39 5.30 14.88
C PHE A 235 7.28 6.50 15.23
N GLY A 236 7.93 7.06 14.22
CA GLY A 236 8.79 8.23 14.39
C GLY A 236 8.15 9.54 13.95
N ALA A 237 8.69 10.66 14.44
CA ALA A 237 8.36 11.97 13.90
C ALA A 237 8.65 12.03 12.38
N ARG A 238 7.86 12.78 11.63
CA ARG A 238 7.95 12.81 10.15
C ARG A 238 9.38 13.03 9.61
N PRO A 239 10.20 13.95 10.13
CA PRO A 239 11.54 14.21 9.61
C PRO A 239 12.53 13.04 9.76
N VAL A 240 12.30 12.14 10.73
CA VAL A 240 13.22 11.04 11.03
C VAL A 240 12.72 9.67 10.54
N ARG A 241 11.54 9.62 9.92
CA ARG A 241 10.94 8.34 9.46
C ARG A 241 11.76 7.62 8.41
N SER A 242 12.51 8.34 7.57
CA SER A 242 13.44 7.74 6.61
C SER A 242 14.65 7.10 7.27
N LEU A 243 15.00 7.50 8.50
CA LEU A 243 16.13 6.95 9.24
C LEU A 243 15.75 5.77 10.15
N ILE A 244 14.47 5.38 10.12
CA ILE A 244 13.96 4.33 11.00
C ILE A 244 13.99 3.00 10.24
N PRO A 245 14.71 2.00 10.77
CA PRO A 245 14.68 0.66 10.20
C PRO A 245 13.29 0.05 10.33
N GLY A 246 13.00 -0.89 9.45
CA GLY A 246 11.76 -1.63 9.43
C GLY A 246 11.97 -3.12 9.53
N PHE A 247 10.86 -3.84 9.55
CA PHE A 247 10.83 -5.29 9.52
C PHE A 247 9.77 -5.76 8.56
N VAL A 248 9.95 -6.95 8.02
CA VAL A 248 8.90 -7.73 7.40
C VAL A 248 8.72 -9.01 8.21
N THR A 249 7.53 -9.20 8.74
CA THR A 249 7.15 -10.43 9.42
C THR A 249 6.39 -11.30 8.43
N PHE A 250 6.85 -12.53 8.25
CA PHE A 250 6.19 -13.55 7.43
C PHE A 250 5.36 -14.45 8.31
N LEU A 251 4.13 -14.73 7.89
CA LEU A 251 3.18 -15.60 8.57
C LEU A 251 2.72 -16.69 7.60
N ASP A 252 2.35 -17.84 8.14
CA ASP A 252 1.55 -18.80 7.39
C ASP A 252 0.06 -18.39 7.36
N ARG A 253 -0.77 -19.13 6.62
CA ARG A 253 -2.22 -18.86 6.51
C ARG A 253 -3.00 -19.11 7.81
N ALA A 254 -2.39 -19.74 8.80
CA ALA A 254 -2.91 -19.87 10.15
C ALA A 254 -2.42 -18.75 11.09
N TYR A 255 -1.87 -17.69 10.51
CA TYR A 255 -1.31 -16.50 11.20
C TYR A 255 -0.15 -16.81 12.16
N ARG A 256 0.56 -17.94 12.00
CA ARG A 256 1.75 -18.24 12.79
C ARG A 256 2.96 -17.59 12.17
N LYS A 257 3.77 -16.89 12.97
CA LYS A 257 5.01 -16.25 12.51
C LYS A 257 6.02 -17.31 12.08
N THR A 258 6.50 -17.21 10.85
CA THR A 258 7.45 -18.17 10.25
C THR A 258 8.84 -17.58 10.08
N ALA A 259 8.94 -16.27 9.86
CA ALA A 259 10.21 -15.54 9.75
C ALA A 259 10.01 -14.06 10.07
N ARG A 260 11.12 -13.38 10.35
CA ARG A 260 11.18 -11.92 10.49
C ARG A 260 12.47 -11.42 9.86
N LEU A 261 12.34 -10.54 8.89
CA LEU A 261 13.45 -9.92 8.18
C LEU A 261 13.62 -8.48 8.63
N HIS A 262 14.83 -8.08 8.98
CA HIS A 262 15.18 -6.69 9.28
C HIS A 262 15.52 -5.95 7.98
N LEU A 263 14.91 -4.77 7.78
CA LEU A 263 15.18 -3.88 6.65
C LEU A 263 15.83 -2.58 7.14
N PRO A 264 16.68 -1.95 6.33
CA PRO A 264 17.28 -0.66 6.68
C PRO A 264 16.26 0.48 6.70
N ALA A 265 15.09 0.30 6.08
CA ALA A 265 14.05 1.30 5.93
C ALA A 265 12.65 0.77 6.31
N ALA A 266 11.77 1.68 6.73
CA ALA A 266 10.39 1.36 7.07
C ALA A 266 9.58 1.00 5.81
N PRO A 267 8.94 -0.18 5.74
CA PRO A 267 8.05 -0.53 4.64
C PRO A 267 6.87 0.45 4.54
N THR A 268 6.49 0.78 3.31
CA THR A 268 5.28 1.57 3.02
C THR A 268 4.23 0.74 2.28
N GLN A 269 4.67 -0.20 1.45
CA GLN A 269 3.84 -1.14 0.72
C GLN A 269 4.61 -2.42 0.46
N ILE A 270 3.93 -3.57 0.46
CA ILE A 270 4.50 -4.87 0.11
C ILE A 270 3.61 -5.51 -0.96
N ARG A 271 4.24 -6.12 -1.96
CA ARG A 271 3.56 -6.89 -3.01
C ARG A 271 4.32 -8.18 -3.29
N ARG A 272 3.59 -9.24 -3.55
CA ARG A 272 4.19 -10.51 -3.97
C ARG A 272 4.67 -10.41 -5.43
N LEU A 273 5.89 -10.87 -5.70
CA LEU A 273 6.48 -10.81 -7.04
C LEU A 273 5.92 -11.87 -8.00
N ASP A 274 5.54 -13.02 -7.46
CA ASP A 274 5.07 -14.16 -8.24
C ASP A 274 3.87 -14.82 -7.58
N GLY A 275 2.92 -15.26 -8.39
CA GLY A 275 1.70 -15.95 -7.92
C GLY A 275 0.59 -14.99 -7.48
N VAL A 276 -0.33 -15.51 -6.68
CA VAL A 276 -1.50 -14.76 -6.20
C VAL A 276 -1.10 -13.84 -5.06
N ASP A 277 -1.50 -12.57 -5.19
CA ASP A 277 -1.48 -11.58 -4.12
C ASP A 277 -2.87 -10.95 -3.96
N LEU A 278 -3.59 -11.31 -2.90
CA LEU A 278 -4.95 -10.80 -2.62
C LEU A 278 -4.97 -9.31 -2.25
N SER A 279 -3.81 -8.69 -2.09
CA SER A 279 -3.68 -7.24 -1.88
C SER A 279 -3.65 -6.43 -3.18
N LEU A 280 -3.65 -7.10 -4.34
CA LEU A 280 -3.80 -6.49 -5.65
C LEU A 280 -5.28 -6.52 -6.09
N SER A 281 -5.69 -5.49 -6.81
CA SER A 281 -7.01 -5.42 -7.39
C SER A 281 -7.22 -6.49 -8.47
N CYS A 282 -8.43 -7.05 -8.53
CA CYS A 282 -8.83 -8.04 -9.50
C CYS A 282 -10.19 -7.65 -10.10
N PRO A 283 -10.28 -7.28 -11.38
CA PRO A 283 -11.57 -6.99 -12.02
C PRO A 283 -12.44 -8.25 -12.09
N ALA A 284 -13.75 -8.07 -12.31
CA ALA A 284 -14.64 -9.17 -12.67
C ALA A 284 -14.17 -9.81 -13.99
N GLU A 285 -14.17 -11.15 -14.02
CA GLU A 285 -13.89 -11.91 -15.24
C GLU A 285 -14.98 -11.71 -16.29
#